data_df298d4ff73b55692ec592a3da654b83
#
_entry.id   df298d4ff73b55692ec592a3da654b83
#
_cell.length_a   1.000
_cell.length_b   1.000
_cell.length_c   1.000
_cell.angle_alpha   90.00
_cell.angle_beta   90.00
_cell.angle_gamma   90.00
#
_symmetry.space_group_name_H-M   'P 1'
#
loop_
_entity.id
_entity.type
_entity.pdbx_description
1 polymer ?
#
loop_
_entity_poly.entity_id
_entity_poly.type
_entity_poly.pdbx_seq_one_letter_code
_entity_poly.pdbx_strand_id
1 'polypeptide(L)' 'MEINEIRVEIRKHHVTPGVNVLDLIIDADGESIRKQTQHKDSDQAFQKFVKDIVKVGQELANARIEG' A
#
# COMPACT_ATOMS: atom_id res chain seq x y z
N MET A 1 17.41 1.53 -13.77
CA MET A 1 16.60 0.66 -12.88
C MET A 1 15.24 0.41 -13.51
N GLU A 2 14.87 -0.83 -13.65
CA GLU A 2 13.55 -1.20 -14.16
C GLU A 2 12.70 -1.72 -13.01
N ILE A 3 11.56 -1.06 -12.78
CA ILE A 3 10.61 -1.47 -11.75
C ILE A 3 9.57 -2.39 -12.40
N ASN A 4 9.53 -3.65 -11.96
CA ASN A 4 8.60 -4.65 -12.50
C ASN A 4 7.26 -4.63 -11.79
N GLU A 5 7.26 -4.42 -10.48
CA GLU A 5 6.04 -4.44 -9.68
C GLU A 5 6.21 -3.60 -8.41
N ILE A 6 5.14 -2.92 -8.04
CA ILE A 6 5.04 -2.26 -6.73
C ILE A 6 3.75 -2.77 -6.09
N ARG A 7 3.87 -3.34 -4.88
CA ARG A 7 2.72 -3.80 -4.10
C ARG A 7 2.66 -3.09 -2.76
N VAL A 8 1.45 -2.76 -2.35
CA VAL A 8 1.18 -2.25 -1.00
C VAL A 8 0.16 -3.18 -0.36
N GLU A 9 0.51 -3.72 0.80
CA GLU A 9 -0.38 -4.59 1.57
C GLU A 9 -0.62 -3.95 2.93
N ILE A 10 -1.88 -3.90 3.34
CA ILE A 10 -2.27 -3.34 4.63
C ILE A 10 -3.10 -4.40 5.35
N ARG A 11 -2.72 -4.72 6.59
CA ARG A 11 -3.45 -5.67 7.41
C ARG A 11 -3.48 -5.21 8.87
N LYS A 12 -4.44 -5.70 9.60
CA LYS A 12 -4.51 -5.44 11.05
C LYS A 12 -3.43 -6.22 11.77
N HIS A 13 -2.82 -5.59 12.77
CA HIS A 13 -1.86 -6.28 13.63
C HIS A 13 -2.60 -7.36 14.42
N HIS A 14 -2.08 -8.59 14.41
CA HIS A 14 -2.81 -9.72 14.99
C HIS A 14 -2.76 -9.77 16.54
N VAL A 15 -1.83 -9.06 17.16
CA VAL A 15 -1.67 -9.04 18.62
C VAL A 15 -2.17 -7.75 19.23
N THR A 16 -1.87 -6.62 18.62
CA THR A 16 -2.16 -5.29 19.18
C THR A 16 -3.37 -4.68 18.50
N PRO A 17 -4.51 -4.49 19.22
CA PRO A 17 -5.68 -3.84 18.65
C PRO A 17 -5.38 -2.38 18.27
N GLY A 18 -6.03 -1.90 17.22
CA GLY A 18 -5.90 -0.52 16.78
C GLY A 18 -4.59 -0.18 16.07
N VAL A 19 -3.81 -1.19 15.71
CA VAL A 19 -2.56 -1.03 14.95
C VAL A 19 -2.68 -1.73 13.61
N ASN A 20 -2.22 -1.07 12.56
CA ASN A 20 -2.18 -1.62 11.20
C ASN A 20 -0.73 -1.80 10.76
N VAL A 21 -0.49 -2.85 10.00
CA VAL A 21 0.82 -3.14 9.42
C VAL A 21 0.76 -2.83 7.93
N LEU A 22 1.69 -2.01 7.46
CA LEU A 22 1.81 -1.65 6.06
C LEU A 22 3.10 -2.25 5.51
N ASP A 23 2.98 -3.05 4.45
CA ASP A 23 4.10 -3.61 3.73
C ASP A 23 4.19 -2.95 2.35
N LEU A 24 5.33 -2.35 2.06
CA LEU A 24 5.67 -1.85 0.73
C LEU A 24 6.69 -2.80 0.11
N ILE A 25 6.35 -3.37 -1.03
CA ILE A 25 7.19 -4.34 -1.74
C ILE A 25 7.46 -3.78 -3.14
N ILE A 26 8.74 -3.68 -3.49
CA ILE A 26 9.15 -3.21 -4.81
C ILE A 26 10.04 -4.28 -5.43
N ASP A 27 9.60 -4.79 -6.59
CA ASP A 27 10.40 -5.71 -7.39
C ASP A 27 11.06 -4.93 -8.52
N ALA A 28 12.39 -4.89 -8.52
CA ALA A 28 13.17 -4.13 -9.50
C ALA A 28 14.47 -4.86 -9.80
N ASP A 29 14.83 -4.94 -11.06
CA ASP A 29 16.10 -5.51 -11.52
C ASP A 29 16.39 -6.91 -10.97
N GLY A 30 15.34 -7.74 -10.83
CA GLY A 30 15.49 -9.09 -10.30
C GLY A 30 15.60 -9.20 -8.79
N GLU A 31 15.48 -8.09 -8.08
CA GLU A 31 15.53 -8.04 -6.62
C GLU A 31 14.22 -7.55 -6.04
N SER A 32 13.90 -8.00 -4.82
CA SER A 32 12.75 -7.52 -4.07
C SER A 32 13.21 -6.71 -2.88
N ILE A 33 12.68 -5.51 -2.76
CA ILE A 33 12.90 -4.64 -1.62
C ILE A 33 11.58 -4.55 -0.85
N ARG A 34 11.65 -4.80 0.47
CA ARG A 34 10.47 -4.77 1.31
C ARG A 34 10.69 -3.84 2.50
N LYS A 35 9.73 -2.98 2.76
CA LYS A 35 9.71 -2.12 3.94
C LYS A 35 8.39 -2.32 4.68
N GLN A 36 8.47 -2.60 5.97
CA GLN A 36 7.31 -2.79 6.82
C GLN A 36 7.25 -1.68 7.87
N THR A 37 6.10 -1.09 8.03
CA THR A 37 5.85 -0.06 9.04
C THR A 37 4.55 -0.35 9.78
N GLN A 38 4.39 0.22 10.97
CA GLN A 38 3.19 0.07 11.78
C GLN A 38 2.55 1.43 12.02
N HIS A 39 1.23 1.48 11.97
CA HIS A 39 0.47 2.72 12.09
C HIS A 39 -0.78 2.49 12.93
N LYS A 40 -1.07 3.42 13.84
CA LYS A 40 -2.30 3.37 14.64
C LYS A 40 -3.50 3.77 13.78
N ASP A 41 -4.68 3.25 14.13
CA ASP A 41 -5.94 3.64 13.46
C ASP A 41 -6.16 5.15 13.53
N SER A 42 -5.71 5.81 14.60
CA SER A 42 -5.84 7.26 14.78
C SER A 42 -4.81 8.09 14.02
N ASP A 43 -3.85 7.47 13.36
CA ASP A 43 -2.83 8.18 12.58
C ASP A 43 -3.46 8.81 11.36
N GLN A 44 -3.53 10.15 11.36
CA GLN A 44 -4.17 10.89 10.26
C GLN A 44 -3.42 10.76 8.95
N ALA A 45 -2.09 10.74 9.01
CA ALA A 45 -1.27 10.57 7.81
C ALA A 45 -1.50 9.20 7.17
N PHE A 46 -1.62 8.17 7.98
CA PHE A 46 -1.92 6.82 7.51
C PHE A 46 -3.32 6.76 6.89
N GLN A 47 -4.33 7.36 7.54
CA GLN A 47 -5.69 7.40 7.02
C GLN A 47 -5.76 8.09 5.66
N LYS A 48 -5.06 9.20 5.50
CA LYS A 48 -4.98 9.90 4.23
C LYS A 48 -4.31 9.05 3.16
N PHE A 49 -3.23 8.39 3.50
CA PHE A 49 -2.50 7.49 2.59
C PHE A 49 -3.41 6.38 2.06
N VAL A 50 -4.20 5.75 2.94
CA VAL A 50 -5.14 4.70 2.54
C VAL A 50 -6.20 5.25 1.60
N LYS A 51 -6.76 6.42 1.89
CA LYS A 51 -7.75 7.06 1.01
C LYS A 51 -7.17 7.37 -0.36
N ASP A 52 -5.93 7.88 -0.40
CA ASP A 52 -5.27 8.22 -1.65
C ASP A 52 -5.01 6.97 -2.51
N ILE A 53 -4.62 5.86 -1.89
CA ILE A 53 -4.42 4.59 -2.61
C ILE A 53 -5.73 4.08 -3.20
N VAL A 54 -6.81 4.10 -2.44
CA VAL A 54 -8.13 3.66 -2.92
C VAL A 54 -8.57 4.52 -4.11
N LYS A 55 -8.39 5.84 -4.01
CA LYS A 55 -8.74 6.77 -5.09
C LYS A 55 -7.95 6.49 -6.36
N VAL A 56 -6.64 6.31 -6.25
CA VAL A 56 -5.79 5.99 -7.40
C VAL A 56 -6.20 4.66 -8.01
N GLY A 57 -6.49 3.66 -7.19
CA GLY A 57 -6.96 2.36 -7.68
C GLY A 57 -8.25 2.46 -8.47
N GLN A 58 -9.20 3.28 -8.00
CA GLN A 58 -10.46 3.51 -8.72
C GLN A 58 -10.23 4.22 -10.06
N GLU A 59 -9.35 5.22 -10.09
CA GLU A 59 -9.01 5.94 -11.32
C GLU A 59 -8.38 5.00 -12.35
N LEU A 60 -7.48 4.13 -11.93
CA LEU A 60 -6.85 3.15 -12.82
C LEU A 60 -7.87 2.13 -13.34
N ALA A 61 -8.78 1.67 -12.49
CA ALA A 61 -9.84 0.75 -12.91
C ALA A 61 -10.74 1.39 -13.95
N ASN A 62 -11.13 2.65 -13.75
CA ASN A 62 -11.94 3.39 -14.71
C ASN A 62 -11.23 3.59 -16.04
N ALA A 63 -9.95 3.90 -16.01
CA ALA A 63 -9.15 4.06 -17.24
C ALA A 63 -9.09 2.75 -18.05
N ARG A 64 -9.02 1.60 -17.38
CA ARG A 64 -9.04 0.30 -18.05
C ARG A 64 -10.37 -0.01 -18.72
N ILE A 65 -11.47 0.39 -18.08
CA ILE A 65 -12.81 0.17 -18.63
C ILE A 65 -13.03 1.02 -19.89
N GLU A 66 -12.52 2.22 -19.90
CA GLU A 66 -12.65 3.14 -21.02
C GLU A 66 -11.69 2.85 -22.17
N GLY A 67 -10.63 2.20 -21.88
CA GLY A 67 -9.58 1.89 -22.85
C GLY A 67 -9.82 0.60 -23.57
#